data_0f62568a1a6312fcb7dd638b63773619
#
_entry.id   0f62568a1a6312fcb7dd638b63773619
#
_cell.length_a   1.000
_cell.length_b   1.000
_cell.length_c   1.000
_cell.angle_alpha   90.00
_cell.angle_beta   90.00
_cell.angle_gamma   90.00
#
_symmetry.space_group_name_H-M   'P 1'
#
loop_
_entity.id
_entity.type
_entity.pdbx_description
1 polymer ?
#
loop_
_entity_poly.entity_id
_entity_poly.type
_entity_poly.pdbx_seq_one_letter_code
_entity_poly.pdbx_strand_id
1 'polypeptide(L)'
;AYLQYSISNTTGKIGRQYISTPLVEGSGSRIFKESFEGLVISNTDISNTTIVAAYVDKEQYRTDIASGGTDVKEVSDFEQIQDGAYTVYVNNKSIEDLTVDAQYALINSDTNTADDTKAFYAAGSYNLSPFTIETQTYQTDNGNVVNSKGSAYGVNLLGNFDKLSLGVAYSIVDKDANIINGIGNGADYLYTGTWIYGGIYDADTNAYKLSAGYKITTDLSFDLNYGAWKTGTNPT
;
A
#
# COMPACT_ATOMS: atom_id res chain seq x y z
N ALA A 1 -7.43 20.16 -8.09
CA ALA A 1 -7.69 20.21 -9.55
C ALA A 1 -6.49 19.67 -10.31
N TYR A 2 -6.71 19.02 -11.47
CA TYR A 2 -5.68 18.48 -12.36
C TYR A 2 -6.05 18.74 -13.82
N LEU A 3 -5.06 18.69 -14.69
CA LEU A 3 -5.24 18.56 -16.13
C LEU A 3 -5.05 17.10 -16.53
N GLN A 4 -5.90 16.60 -17.43
CA GLN A 4 -5.80 15.26 -17.97
C GLN A 4 -5.81 15.30 -19.49
N TYR A 5 -4.95 14.49 -20.09
CA TYR A 5 -4.95 14.23 -21.52
C TYR A 5 -4.78 12.74 -21.78
N SER A 6 -5.55 12.23 -22.75
CA SER A 6 -5.48 10.83 -23.13
C SER A 6 -5.22 10.73 -24.63
N ILE A 7 -4.31 9.85 -24.99
CA ILE A 7 -4.01 9.48 -26.39
C ILE A 7 -3.91 7.95 -26.47
N SER A 8 -4.73 7.34 -27.32
CA SER A 8 -4.87 5.88 -27.36
C SER A 8 -5.15 5.33 -25.95
N ASN A 9 -4.39 4.36 -25.48
CA ASN A 9 -4.53 3.74 -24.16
C ASN A 9 -3.59 4.35 -23.10
N THR A 10 -3.03 5.52 -23.39
CA THR A 10 -2.17 6.26 -22.45
C THR A 10 -2.91 7.48 -21.93
N THR A 11 -2.95 7.64 -20.62
CA THR A 11 -3.53 8.81 -19.95
C THR A 11 -2.49 9.47 -19.05
N GLY A 12 -2.27 10.76 -19.26
CA GLY A 12 -1.45 11.60 -18.38
C GLY A 12 -2.33 12.53 -17.53
N LYS A 13 -2.02 12.67 -16.25
CA LYS A 13 -2.65 13.62 -15.32
C LYS A 13 -1.59 14.42 -14.59
N ILE A 14 -1.72 15.74 -14.56
CA ILE A 14 -0.83 16.64 -13.83
C ILE A 14 -1.63 17.54 -12.90
N GLY A 15 -1.20 17.67 -11.65
CA GLY A 15 -1.82 18.45 -10.59
C GLY A 15 -2.31 17.62 -9.42
N ARG A 16 -3.32 18.12 -8.70
CA ARG A 16 -3.85 17.50 -7.47
C ARG A 16 -4.83 16.39 -7.79
N GLN A 17 -4.51 15.17 -7.37
CA GLN A 17 -5.24 13.95 -7.73
C GLN A 17 -5.16 12.88 -6.65
N TYR A 18 -6.01 11.88 -6.77
CA TYR A 18 -5.89 10.63 -6.00
C TYR A 18 -5.01 9.65 -6.78
N ILE A 19 -4.13 8.97 -6.05
CA ILE A 19 -3.34 7.84 -6.55
C ILE A 19 -3.74 6.62 -5.71
N SER A 20 -3.88 5.48 -6.35
CA SER A 20 -4.22 4.21 -5.70
C SER A 20 -3.38 3.11 -6.32
N THR A 21 -2.24 2.85 -5.70
CA THR A 21 -1.32 1.75 -5.99
C THR A 21 -0.79 1.20 -4.66
N PRO A 22 -0.25 -0.02 -4.59
CA PRO A 22 0.18 -0.61 -3.31
C PRO A 22 1.09 0.30 -2.46
N LEU A 23 2.04 1.00 -3.06
CA LEU A 23 3.00 1.85 -2.35
C LEU A 23 2.68 3.35 -2.36
N VAL A 24 1.63 3.78 -3.07
CA VAL A 24 1.18 5.17 -3.07
C VAL A 24 -0.34 5.20 -3.07
N GLU A 25 -0.92 5.43 -1.90
CA GLU A 25 -2.37 5.49 -1.75
C GLU A 25 -2.78 6.45 -0.63
N GLY A 26 -3.69 7.35 -0.96
CA GLY A 26 -4.30 8.25 0.01
C GLY A 26 -5.42 7.57 0.79
N SER A 27 -5.42 7.69 2.12
CA SER A 27 -6.49 7.16 2.95
C SER A 27 -7.84 7.82 2.70
N GLY A 28 -8.87 7.01 2.50
CA GLY A 28 -10.27 7.44 2.37
C GLY A 28 -11.08 7.34 3.67
N SER A 29 -10.44 7.11 4.82
CA SER A 29 -11.15 6.87 6.10
C SER A 29 -11.70 8.13 6.78
N ARG A 30 -11.62 9.29 6.13
CA ARG A 30 -12.19 10.57 6.58
C ARG A 30 -13.07 11.17 5.48
N ILE A 31 -13.80 12.24 5.80
CA ILE A 31 -14.67 12.96 4.85
C ILE A 31 -13.86 13.45 3.64
N PHE A 32 -12.63 13.95 3.88
CA PHE A 32 -11.69 14.29 2.83
C PHE A 32 -10.64 13.20 2.70
N LYS A 33 -10.57 12.60 1.51
CA LYS A 33 -9.52 11.63 1.16
C LYS A 33 -8.19 12.35 0.99
N GLU A 34 -7.11 11.76 1.47
CA GLU A 34 -5.75 12.21 1.16
C GLU A 34 -5.54 12.29 -0.35
N SER A 35 -4.78 13.29 -0.76
CA SER A 35 -4.53 13.55 -2.17
C SER A 35 -3.08 13.97 -2.40
N PHE A 36 -2.64 13.81 -3.63
CA PHE A 36 -1.27 14.06 -4.05
C PHE A 36 -1.23 15.13 -5.14
N GLU A 37 -0.16 15.92 -5.17
CA GLU A 37 0.17 16.82 -6.27
C GLU A 37 1.36 16.23 -7.02
N GLY A 38 1.22 16.08 -8.35
CA GLY A 38 2.26 15.47 -9.17
C GLY A 38 1.80 15.14 -10.58
N LEU A 39 2.59 14.31 -11.25
CA LEU A 39 2.33 13.77 -12.58
C LEU A 39 2.10 12.26 -12.49
N VAL A 40 1.02 11.78 -13.07
CA VAL A 40 0.72 10.34 -13.19
C VAL A 40 0.51 10.01 -14.67
N ILE A 41 1.16 8.97 -15.15
CA ILE A 41 0.97 8.41 -16.48
C ILE A 41 0.54 6.97 -16.34
N SER A 42 -0.60 6.60 -16.93
CA SER A 42 -1.08 5.22 -17.01
C SER A 42 -1.15 4.77 -18.46
N ASN A 43 -0.77 3.51 -18.71
CA ASN A 43 -0.79 2.91 -20.03
C ASN A 43 -1.35 1.48 -19.97
N THR A 44 -2.17 1.12 -20.96
CA THR A 44 -2.76 -0.20 -21.14
C THR A 44 -2.62 -0.72 -22.60
N ASP A 45 -1.57 -0.31 -23.31
CA ASP A 45 -1.31 -0.77 -24.69
C ASP A 45 -0.90 -2.25 -24.73
N ILE A 46 -0.27 -2.75 -23.66
CA ILE A 46 0.07 -4.17 -23.55
C ILE A 46 -1.17 -4.91 -23.03
N SER A 47 -1.59 -5.93 -23.77
CA SER A 47 -2.78 -6.72 -23.42
C SER A 47 -2.69 -7.27 -21.99
N ASN A 48 -3.80 -7.18 -21.25
CA ASN A 48 -3.91 -7.62 -19.86
C ASN A 48 -2.86 -7.02 -18.91
N THR A 49 -2.26 -5.89 -19.28
CA THR A 49 -1.21 -5.24 -18.49
C THR A 49 -1.56 -3.77 -18.28
N THR A 50 -1.48 -3.32 -17.04
CA THR A 50 -1.56 -1.91 -16.68
C THR A 50 -0.21 -1.47 -16.13
N ILE A 51 0.32 -0.37 -16.65
CA ILE A 51 1.54 0.27 -16.19
C ILE A 51 1.16 1.67 -15.68
N VAL A 52 1.60 2.02 -14.48
CA VAL A 52 1.45 3.37 -13.93
C VAL A 52 2.83 3.88 -13.51
N ALA A 53 3.22 5.03 -14.03
CA ALA A 53 4.38 5.77 -13.57
C ALA A 53 3.92 7.09 -12.95
N ALA A 54 4.49 7.47 -11.81
CA ALA A 54 4.15 8.74 -11.17
C ALA A 54 5.38 9.44 -10.61
N TYR A 55 5.35 10.76 -10.67
CA TYR A 55 6.13 11.68 -9.86
C TYR A 55 5.18 12.35 -8.88
N VAL A 56 5.46 12.27 -7.59
CA VAL A 56 4.68 12.86 -6.51
C VAL A 56 5.53 13.92 -5.83
N ASP A 57 5.10 15.16 -5.93
CA ASP A 57 5.79 16.33 -5.34
C ASP A 57 5.31 16.60 -3.92
N LYS A 58 3.97 16.57 -3.74
CA LYS A 58 3.34 16.94 -2.47
C LYS A 58 2.23 15.98 -2.10
N GLU A 59 2.00 15.88 -0.79
CA GLU A 59 0.90 15.16 -0.18
C GLU A 59 0.05 16.11 0.67
N GLN A 60 -1.26 15.93 0.63
CA GLN A 60 -2.20 16.54 1.55
C GLN A 60 -2.78 15.46 2.45
N TYR A 61 -2.39 15.50 3.72
CA TYR A 61 -2.92 14.59 4.72
C TYR A 61 -4.40 14.88 5.01
N ARG A 62 -5.13 13.85 5.40
CA ARG A 62 -6.58 13.91 5.72
C ARG A 62 -6.91 14.73 6.98
N THR A 63 -5.93 15.00 7.85
CA THR A 63 -6.06 15.81 9.07
C THR A 63 -4.71 16.39 9.43
N ASP A 64 -4.71 17.58 10.02
CA ASP A 64 -3.52 18.26 10.55
C ASP A 64 -3.11 17.68 11.92
N ILE A 65 -2.91 16.37 12.02
CA ILE A 65 -2.40 15.71 13.23
C ILE A 65 -0.90 15.40 13.09
N ALA A 66 -0.19 16.07 12.22
CA ALA A 66 1.19 15.74 11.90
C ALA A 66 2.19 15.93 13.07
N SER A 67 1.81 16.48 14.22
CA SER A 67 2.77 16.80 15.27
C SER A 67 2.32 16.57 16.72
N GLY A 68 1.42 15.61 16.96
CA GLY A 68 0.97 15.30 18.32
C GLY A 68 0.15 16.42 18.99
N GLY A 69 -0.34 17.37 18.20
CA GLY A 69 -1.23 18.43 18.64
C GLY A 69 -2.65 17.91 18.90
N THR A 70 -3.32 18.47 19.88
CA THR A 70 -4.70 18.14 20.27
C THR A 70 -5.75 18.82 19.39
N ASP A 71 -5.34 19.62 18.44
CA ASP A 71 -6.21 20.42 17.57
C ASP A 71 -6.43 19.73 16.21
N VAL A 72 -7.46 18.93 16.13
CA VAL A 72 -7.99 18.37 14.87
C VAL A 72 -8.77 19.47 14.16
N LYS A 73 -8.09 20.39 13.48
CA LYS A 73 -8.78 21.56 12.93
C LYS A 73 -9.19 21.43 11.50
N GLU A 74 -8.36 20.90 10.62
CA GLU A 74 -8.61 21.00 9.17
C GLU A 74 -7.84 19.92 8.40
N VAL A 75 -8.17 19.77 7.12
CA VAL A 75 -7.31 19.08 6.14
C VAL A 75 -6.00 19.86 6.06
N SER A 76 -4.86 19.16 6.11
CA SER A 76 -3.55 19.82 6.03
C SER A 76 -3.37 20.57 4.70
N ASP A 77 -2.45 21.50 4.66
CA ASP A 77 -1.95 22.02 3.39
C ASP A 77 -1.20 20.93 2.61
N PHE A 78 -0.92 21.20 1.33
CA PHE A 78 -0.05 20.34 0.54
C PHE A 78 1.40 20.53 0.97
N GLU A 79 1.95 19.51 1.61
CA GLU A 79 3.34 19.49 2.06
C GLU A 79 4.23 18.74 1.07
N GLN A 80 5.43 19.20 0.86
CA GLN A 80 6.40 18.59 -0.04
C GLN A 80 6.90 17.27 0.54
N ILE A 81 6.99 16.24 -0.30
CA ILE A 81 7.57 14.93 0.04
C ILE A 81 9.09 15.03 -0.24
N GLN A 82 9.88 15.49 0.73
CA GLN A 82 11.34 15.67 0.57
C GLN A 82 11.66 16.34 -0.79
N ASP A 83 12.57 15.81 -1.61
CA ASP A 83 12.83 16.26 -2.99
C ASP A 83 11.97 15.54 -4.04
N GLY A 84 10.78 15.09 -3.66
CA GLY A 84 9.81 14.39 -4.48
C GLY A 84 10.01 12.88 -4.48
N ALA A 85 8.98 12.18 -4.95
CA ALA A 85 8.96 10.72 -5.02
C ALA A 85 8.62 10.25 -6.44
N TYR A 86 9.24 9.16 -6.84
CA TYR A 86 9.01 8.48 -8.12
C TYR A 86 8.48 7.07 -7.85
N THR A 87 7.54 6.63 -8.67
CA THR A 87 7.07 5.25 -8.60
C THR A 87 6.72 4.69 -9.96
N VAL A 88 6.91 3.38 -10.11
CA VAL A 88 6.42 2.61 -11.26
C VAL A 88 5.71 1.37 -10.72
N TYR A 89 4.47 1.20 -11.14
CA TYR A 89 3.61 0.06 -10.82
C TYR A 89 3.22 -0.68 -12.08
N VAL A 90 3.21 -2.00 -12.01
CA VAL A 90 2.76 -2.91 -13.07
C VAL A 90 1.79 -3.92 -12.49
N ASN A 91 0.62 -4.05 -13.12
CA ASN A 91 -0.32 -5.15 -12.90
C ASN A 91 -0.43 -5.96 -14.18
N ASN A 92 -0.32 -7.28 -14.09
CA ASN A 92 -0.45 -8.19 -15.24
C ASN A 92 -1.42 -9.33 -14.93
N LYS A 93 -2.31 -9.60 -15.89
CA LYS A 93 -3.33 -10.64 -15.88
C LYS A 93 -3.28 -11.50 -17.16
N SER A 94 -2.10 -11.66 -17.77
CA SER A 94 -1.94 -12.39 -19.03
C SER A 94 -2.07 -13.90 -18.88
N ILE A 95 -1.88 -14.43 -17.69
CA ILE A 95 -2.07 -15.83 -17.36
C ILE A 95 -3.45 -15.99 -16.73
N GLU A 96 -4.23 -16.94 -17.23
CA GLU A 96 -5.56 -17.24 -16.71
C GLU A 96 -5.50 -17.53 -15.21
N ASP A 97 -6.46 -16.99 -14.48
CA ASP A 97 -6.56 -17.09 -13.00
C ASP A 97 -5.39 -16.50 -12.20
N LEU A 98 -4.35 -15.97 -12.83
CA LEU A 98 -3.20 -15.36 -12.16
C LEU A 98 -3.18 -13.84 -12.37
N THR A 99 -3.13 -13.09 -11.27
CA THR A 99 -2.79 -11.67 -11.25
C THR A 99 -1.43 -11.50 -10.59
N VAL A 100 -0.56 -10.71 -11.20
CA VAL A 100 0.75 -10.35 -10.64
C VAL A 100 0.85 -8.83 -10.57
N ASP A 101 1.29 -8.34 -9.42
CA ASP A 101 1.55 -6.93 -9.14
C ASP A 101 3.02 -6.74 -8.78
N ALA A 102 3.61 -5.66 -9.27
CA ALA A 102 4.93 -5.22 -8.84
C ALA A 102 4.99 -3.69 -8.82
N GLN A 103 5.64 -3.13 -7.82
CA GLN A 103 5.84 -1.69 -7.69
C GLN A 103 7.20 -1.38 -7.10
N TYR A 104 7.85 -0.36 -7.64
CA TYR A 104 9.04 0.26 -7.08
C TYR A 104 8.75 1.71 -6.77
N ALA A 105 9.18 2.19 -5.62
CA ALA A 105 9.08 3.59 -5.22
C ALA A 105 10.42 4.09 -4.70
N LEU A 106 10.73 5.34 -5.01
CA LEU A 106 11.93 6.07 -4.61
C LEU A 106 11.50 7.44 -4.08
N ILE A 107 11.88 7.77 -2.84
CA ILE A 107 11.74 9.11 -2.28
C ILE A 107 13.14 9.70 -2.22
N ASN A 108 13.34 10.79 -2.98
CA ASN A 108 14.62 11.49 -2.99
C ASN A 108 14.83 12.21 -1.65
N SER A 109 16.03 12.08 -1.11
CA SER A 109 16.40 12.83 0.10
C SER A 109 16.54 14.31 -0.21
N ASP A 110 16.08 15.17 0.70
CA ASP A 110 16.23 16.61 0.67
C ASP A 110 17.58 17.11 1.24
N THR A 111 18.45 16.20 1.65
CA THR A 111 19.75 16.50 2.24
C THR A 111 20.89 15.83 1.48
N ASN A 112 21.98 16.56 1.27
CA ASN A 112 23.19 16.03 0.61
C ASN A 112 23.94 14.95 1.44
N THR A 113 23.46 14.63 2.64
CA THR A 113 24.11 13.70 3.58
C THR A 113 23.30 12.43 3.81
N ALA A 114 22.12 12.37 3.22
CA ALA A 114 21.18 11.29 3.41
C ALA A 114 20.97 10.53 2.08
N ASP A 115 20.93 9.20 2.15
CA ASP A 115 20.58 8.36 1.02
C ASP A 115 19.07 8.36 0.79
N ASP A 116 18.65 8.12 -0.44
CA ASP A 116 17.24 8.02 -0.82
C ASP A 116 16.53 6.84 -0.15
N THR A 117 15.25 7.04 0.17
CA THR A 117 14.39 5.95 0.63
C THR A 117 13.86 5.15 -0.55
N LYS A 118 13.99 3.82 -0.51
CA LYS A 118 13.57 2.91 -1.58
C LYS A 118 12.61 1.86 -1.04
N ALA A 119 11.60 1.53 -1.85
CA ALA A 119 10.66 0.47 -1.55
C ALA A 119 10.37 -0.36 -2.80
N PHE A 120 10.30 -1.68 -2.62
CA PHE A 120 9.88 -2.64 -3.64
C PHE A 120 8.76 -3.51 -3.08
N TYR A 121 7.68 -3.65 -3.84
CA TYR A 121 6.55 -4.51 -3.55
C TYR A 121 6.31 -5.45 -4.72
N ALA A 122 6.00 -6.71 -4.43
CA ALA A 122 5.45 -7.62 -5.42
C ALA A 122 4.41 -8.53 -4.77
N ALA A 123 3.36 -8.84 -5.51
CA ALA A 123 2.30 -9.74 -5.09
C ALA A 123 1.82 -10.63 -6.24
N GLY A 124 1.34 -11.81 -5.90
CA GLY A 124 0.68 -12.72 -6.82
C GLY A 124 -0.62 -13.24 -6.21
N SER A 125 -1.69 -13.28 -7.00
CA SER A 125 -2.99 -13.83 -6.61
C SER A 125 -3.43 -14.86 -7.64
N TYR A 126 -3.66 -16.10 -7.20
CA TYR A 126 -4.10 -17.20 -8.04
C TYR A 126 -5.47 -17.70 -7.62
N ASN A 127 -6.41 -17.70 -8.57
CA ASN A 127 -7.78 -18.13 -8.34
C ASN A 127 -7.94 -19.62 -8.60
N LEU A 128 -8.34 -20.36 -7.57
CA LEU A 128 -8.62 -21.80 -7.58
C LEU A 128 -10.06 -22.06 -7.11
N SER A 129 -11.03 -21.38 -7.67
CA SER A 129 -12.44 -21.43 -7.23
C SER A 129 -12.82 -22.73 -6.50
N PRO A 130 -13.36 -22.68 -5.26
CA PRO A 130 -13.81 -21.48 -4.54
C PRO A 130 -12.73 -20.76 -3.73
N PHE A 131 -11.46 -21.11 -3.89
CA PHE A 131 -10.33 -20.54 -3.16
C PHE A 131 -9.55 -19.53 -4.01
N THR A 132 -8.89 -18.59 -3.34
CA THR A 132 -7.86 -17.73 -3.90
C THR A 132 -6.65 -17.77 -2.97
N ILE A 133 -5.47 -18.00 -3.55
CA ILE A 133 -4.19 -17.96 -2.84
C ILE A 133 -3.46 -16.71 -3.25
N GLU A 134 -3.02 -15.94 -2.28
CA GLU A 134 -2.25 -14.71 -2.50
C GLU A 134 -0.92 -14.77 -1.76
N THR A 135 0.10 -14.21 -2.38
CA THR A 135 1.45 -14.08 -1.81
C THR A 135 1.97 -12.68 -2.04
N GLN A 136 2.76 -12.17 -1.12
CA GLN A 136 3.39 -10.85 -1.28
C GLN A 136 4.80 -10.84 -0.69
N THR A 137 5.63 -9.98 -1.24
CA THR A 137 6.92 -9.57 -0.67
C THR A 137 7.05 -8.07 -0.69
N TYR A 138 7.70 -7.54 0.33
CA TYR A 138 7.98 -6.13 0.44
C TYR A 138 9.39 -5.92 0.98
N GLN A 139 10.11 -5.01 0.38
CA GLN A 139 11.47 -4.66 0.78
C GLN A 139 11.60 -3.15 0.85
N THR A 140 12.23 -2.65 1.90
CA THR A 140 12.52 -1.22 2.08
C THR A 140 13.98 -0.98 2.42
N ASP A 141 14.48 0.16 1.99
CA ASP A 141 15.77 0.71 2.39
C ASP A 141 15.56 2.17 2.78
N ASN A 142 15.70 2.48 4.06
CA ASN A 142 15.48 3.83 4.60
C ASN A 142 16.76 4.69 4.58
N GLY A 143 17.67 4.43 3.70
CA GLY A 143 18.86 5.21 3.33
C GLY A 143 19.72 5.81 4.45
N ASN A 144 19.13 6.25 5.53
CA ASN A 144 19.77 7.11 6.54
C ASN A 144 20.01 6.46 7.90
N VAL A 145 19.66 5.20 8.05
CA VAL A 145 19.67 4.54 9.36
C VAL A 145 20.54 3.29 9.30
N VAL A 146 21.38 3.08 10.30
CA VAL A 146 22.04 1.78 10.51
C VAL A 146 20.94 0.71 10.61
N ASN A 147 21.05 -0.38 9.86
CA ASN A 147 20.02 -1.41 9.68
C ASN A 147 18.76 -0.85 8.99
N SER A 148 18.93 -0.15 7.87
CA SER A 148 17.86 0.51 7.11
C SER A 148 17.05 -0.43 6.23
N LYS A 149 17.53 -1.67 6.00
CA LYS A 149 16.93 -2.61 5.05
C LYS A 149 16.03 -3.61 5.75
N GLY A 150 14.72 -3.43 5.57
CA GLY A 150 13.69 -4.33 6.06
C GLY A 150 13.05 -5.14 4.93
N SER A 151 12.61 -6.36 5.25
CA SER A 151 11.88 -7.23 4.34
C SER A 151 10.65 -7.81 5.04
N ALA A 152 9.55 -7.93 4.30
CA ALA A 152 8.36 -8.63 4.77
C ALA A 152 7.83 -9.58 3.70
N TYR A 153 7.19 -10.65 4.16
CA TYR A 153 6.54 -11.65 3.33
C TYR A 153 5.15 -11.94 3.88
N GLY A 154 4.20 -12.17 3.00
CA GLY A 154 2.83 -12.48 3.38
C GLY A 154 2.21 -13.54 2.50
N VAL A 155 1.30 -14.31 3.08
CA VAL A 155 0.41 -15.24 2.39
C VAL A 155 -1.02 -15.00 2.86
N ASN A 156 -1.98 -15.18 1.96
CA ASN A 156 -3.39 -15.09 2.26
C ASN A 156 -4.14 -16.19 1.52
N LEU A 157 -5.02 -16.89 2.22
CA LEU A 157 -5.94 -17.85 1.64
C LEU A 157 -7.36 -17.36 1.86
N LEU A 158 -8.08 -17.15 0.77
CA LEU A 158 -9.47 -16.75 0.75
C LEU A 158 -10.33 -17.90 0.24
N GLY A 159 -11.52 -18.08 0.82
CA GLY A 159 -12.53 -19.02 0.34
C GLY A 159 -13.88 -18.31 0.18
N ASN A 160 -14.53 -18.47 -0.98
CA ASN A 160 -15.81 -17.85 -1.29
C ASN A 160 -16.85 -18.94 -1.57
N PHE A 161 -17.85 -19.05 -0.68
CA PHE A 161 -18.88 -20.11 -0.68
C PHE A 161 -20.27 -19.47 -0.72
N ASP A 162 -20.77 -19.12 -1.91
CA ASP A 162 -22.03 -18.40 -2.12
C ASP A 162 -22.12 -17.11 -1.27
N LYS A 163 -22.77 -17.19 -0.11
CA LYS A 163 -22.94 -16.04 0.80
C LYS A 163 -21.84 -15.90 1.84
N LEU A 164 -21.02 -16.90 2.03
CA LEU A 164 -19.97 -16.96 3.05
C LEU A 164 -18.60 -16.72 2.40
N SER A 165 -17.85 -15.78 2.92
CA SER A 165 -16.41 -15.62 2.63
C SER A 165 -15.60 -15.87 3.90
N LEU A 166 -14.49 -16.57 3.76
CA LEU A 166 -13.54 -16.83 4.84
C LEU A 166 -12.13 -16.49 4.39
N GLY A 167 -11.28 -16.02 5.29
CA GLY A 167 -9.90 -15.70 4.98
C GLY A 167 -8.96 -15.96 6.14
N VAL A 168 -7.73 -16.37 5.79
CA VAL A 168 -6.62 -16.53 6.72
C VAL A 168 -5.39 -15.92 6.10
N ALA A 169 -4.82 -14.90 6.75
CA ALA A 169 -3.57 -14.28 6.33
C ALA A 169 -2.49 -14.44 7.40
N TYR A 170 -1.25 -14.55 6.93
CA TYR A 170 -0.05 -14.57 7.75
C TYR A 170 1.01 -13.68 7.11
N SER A 171 1.73 -12.91 7.93
CA SER A 171 2.89 -12.15 7.49
C SER A 171 4.03 -12.23 8.50
N ILE A 172 5.23 -12.03 7.98
CA ILE A 172 6.46 -11.99 8.75
C ILE A 172 7.27 -10.78 8.30
N VAL A 173 7.79 -10.03 9.24
CA VAL A 173 8.81 -8.99 9.01
C VAL A 173 10.13 -9.51 9.53
N ASP A 174 11.18 -9.39 8.72
CA ASP A 174 12.53 -9.80 9.08
C ASP A 174 13.02 -9.05 10.32
N LYS A 175 13.97 -9.63 11.02
CA LYS A 175 14.55 -9.05 12.25
C LYS A 175 15.53 -7.88 12.01
N ASP A 176 15.96 -7.68 10.75
CA ASP A 176 17.04 -6.76 10.43
C ASP A 176 16.64 -5.29 10.57
N ALA A 177 15.40 -4.94 10.15
CA ALA A 177 14.85 -3.60 10.30
C ALA A 177 13.31 -3.58 10.22
N ASN A 178 12.70 -2.52 10.70
CA ASN A 178 11.30 -2.21 10.42
C ASN A 178 11.13 -1.97 8.93
N ILE A 179 10.01 -2.38 8.38
CA ILE A 179 9.62 -1.96 7.03
C ILE A 179 8.89 -0.62 7.09
N ILE A 180 9.11 0.20 6.07
CA ILE A 180 8.52 1.53 5.97
C ILE A 180 7.18 1.41 5.24
N ASN A 181 6.15 2.11 5.73
CA ASN A 181 4.90 2.25 4.97
C ASN A 181 5.17 2.94 3.63
N GLY A 182 4.27 2.74 2.67
CA GLY A 182 4.26 3.51 1.43
C GLY A 182 3.94 4.98 1.66
N ILE A 183 3.75 5.72 0.58
CA ILE A 183 3.38 7.13 0.58
C ILE A 183 1.87 7.24 0.73
N GLY A 184 1.42 8.00 1.73
CA GLY A 184 0.02 8.14 2.09
C GLY A 184 -0.48 7.06 3.06
N ASN A 185 -1.43 7.45 3.92
CA ASN A 185 -1.97 6.57 4.97
C ASN A 185 -2.90 5.45 4.44
N GLY A 186 -3.11 5.34 3.14
CA GLY A 186 -3.84 4.25 2.50
C GLY A 186 -2.95 3.13 1.98
N ALA A 187 -1.63 3.32 1.98
CA ALA A 187 -0.65 2.33 1.49
C ALA A 187 -0.41 1.19 2.51
N ASP A 188 -1.48 0.53 2.92
CA ASP A 188 -1.51 -0.55 3.92
C ASP A 188 -1.49 -1.92 3.21
N TYR A 189 -0.33 -2.34 2.73
CA TYR A 189 -0.18 -3.46 1.79
C TYR A 189 -0.06 -4.85 2.43
N LEU A 190 0.18 -4.97 3.76
CA LEU A 190 0.26 -6.31 4.37
C LEU A 190 -1.13 -6.95 4.50
N TYR A 191 -1.27 -8.20 4.03
CA TYR A 191 -2.53 -8.96 4.10
C TYR A 191 -3.05 -9.14 5.53
N THR A 192 -2.16 -9.06 6.53
CA THR A 192 -2.51 -9.11 7.95
C THR A 192 -3.00 -7.79 8.52
N GLY A 193 -2.95 -6.69 7.74
CA GLY A 193 -3.49 -5.40 8.12
C GLY A 193 -4.97 -5.50 8.52
N THR A 194 -5.32 -4.85 9.63
CA THR A 194 -6.70 -4.67 10.11
C THR A 194 -6.93 -3.19 10.34
N TRP A 195 -8.13 -2.79 10.68
CA TRP A 195 -8.44 -1.37 10.91
C TRP A 195 -7.65 -0.75 12.08
N ILE A 196 -7.27 -1.57 13.06
CA ILE A 196 -6.39 -1.20 14.15
C ILE A 196 -5.18 -2.13 14.04
N TYR A 197 -4.13 -1.66 13.37
CA TYR A 197 -2.88 -2.38 13.29
C TYR A 197 -1.83 -1.62 14.11
N GLY A 198 -1.15 -2.37 15.00
CA GLY A 198 0.00 -1.87 15.74
C GLY A 198 1.30 -2.21 15.02
N GLY A 199 2.24 -2.78 15.70
CA GLY A 199 3.58 -3.09 15.22
C GLY A 199 3.70 -4.20 14.17
N ILE A 200 2.73 -4.38 13.26
CA ILE A 200 2.84 -5.42 12.21
C ILE A 200 3.93 -5.14 11.19
N TYR A 201 4.47 -3.92 11.18
CA TYR A 201 5.57 -3.46 10.33
C TYR A 201 6.91 -3.41 11.07
N ASP A 202 6.91 -3.70 12.37
CA ASP A 202 8.13 -3.70 13.17
C ASP A 202 9.00 -4.92 12.85
N ALA A 203 10.31 -4.76 12.99
CA ALA A 203 11.28 -5.84 12.81
C ALA A 203 10.97 -7.03 13.72
N ASP A 204 11.29 -8.25 13.27
CA ASP A 204 11.05 -9.50 13.99
C ASP A 204 9.58 -9.72 14.37
N THR A 205 8.65 -9.29 13.52
CA THR A 205 7.21 -9.42 13.79
C THR A 205 6.58 -10.51 12.95
N ASN A 206 5.79 -11.35 13.63
CA ASN A 206 4.88 -12.31 13.04
C ASN A 206 3.44 -11.86 13.28
N ALA A 207 2.63 -11.78 12.24
CA ALA A 207 1.23 -11.38 12.34
C ALA A 207 0.32 -12.37 11.63
N TYR A 208 -0.92 -12.47 12.10
CA TYR A 208 -1.97 -13.22 11.42
C TYR A 208 -3.30 -12.49 11.48
N LYS A 209 -4.14 -12.76 10.48
CA LYS A 209 -5.52 -12.26 10.41
C LYS A 209 -6.47 -13.39 10.02
N LEU A 210 -7.59 -13.43 10.72
CA LEU A 210 -8.76 -14.23 10.35
C LEU A 210 -9.86 -13.28 9.88
N SER A 211 -10.53 -13.61 8.80
CA SER A 211 -11.66 -12.85 8.28
C SER A 211 -12.84 -13.75 7.97
N ALA A 212 -14.04 -13.25 8.22
CA ALA A 212 -15.28 -13.90 7.86
C ALA A 212 -16.28 -12.85 7.39
N GLY A 213 -16.89 -13.06 6.23
CA GLY A 213 -17.94 -12.21 5.68
C GLY A 213 -19.18 -13.04 5.38
N TYR A 214 -20.36 -12.47 5.61
CA TYR A 214 -21.63 -13.12 5.27
C TYR A 214 -22.60 -12.14 4.63
N LYS A 215 -23.06 -12.47 3.41
CA LYS A 215 -24.10 -11.69 2.70
C LYS A 215 -25.48 -12.12 3.19
N ILE A 216 -26.12 -11.29 4.00
CA ILE A 216 -27.46 -11.53 4.52
C ILE A 216 -28.50 -11.32 3.41
N THR A 217 -28.39 -10.20 2.69
CA THR A 217 -29.19 -9.88 1.50
C THR A 217 -28.28 -9.33 0.40
N THR A 218 -28.84 -8.88 -0.73
CA THR A 218 -28.08 -8.17 -1.78
C THR A 218 -27.45 -6.86 -1.30
N ASP A 219 -28.07 -6.21 -0.31
CA ASP A 219 -27.73 -4.85 0.15
C ASP A 219 -27.17 -4.84 1.58
N LEU A 220 -27.12 -5.98 2.25
CA LEU A 220 -26.66 -6.10 3.63
C LEU A 220 -25.65 -7.23 3.78
N SER A 221 -24.45 -6.90 4.22
CA SER A 221 -23.40 -7.84 4.60
C SER A 221 -22.91 -7.59 6.02
N PHE A 222 -22.34 -8.61 6.62
CA PHE A 222 -21.64 -8.56 7.89
C PHE A 222 -20.19 -9.05 7.67
N ASP A 223 -19.22 -8.28 8.15
CA ASP A 223 -17.80 -8.62 8.02
C ASP A 223 -17.13 -8.56 9.40
N LEU A 224 -16.37 -9.60 9.73
CA LEU A 224 -15.59 -9.73 10.95
C LEU A 224 -14.12 -9.94 10.60
N ASN A 225 -13.24 -9.18 11.24
CA ASN A 225 -11.80 -9.37 11.14
C ASN A 225 -11.20 -9.47 12.54
N TYR A 226 -10.34 -10.45 12.75
CA TYR A 226 -9.53 -10.61 13.93
C TYR A 226 -8.06 -10.68 13.52
N GLY A 227 -7.23 -9.79 14.05
CA GLY A 227 -5.79 -9.75 13.83
C GLY A 227 -5.03 -9.82 15.14
N ALA A 228 -3.87 -10.48 15.11
CA ALA A 228 -2.93 -10.48 16.21
C ALA A 228 -1.50 -10.54 15.66
N TRP A 229 -0.56 -9.99 16.41
CA TRP A 229 0.85 -9.99 16.07
C TRP A 229 1.70 -10.18 17.32
N LYS A 230 2.91 -10.63 17.09
CA LYS A 230 3.94 -10.77 18.10
C LYS A 230 5.25 -10.25 17.53
N THR A 231 5.78 -9.21 18.12
CA THR A 231 7.11 -8.69 17.84
C THR A 231 8.12 -9.40 18.75
N GLY A 232 9.23 -9.86 18.18
CA GLY A 232 10.34 -10.42 18.95
C GLY A 232 10.94 -9.35 19.87
N THR A 233 11.49 -9.78 20.99
CA THR A 233 12.33 -8.91 21.81
C THR A 233 13.70 -8.86 21.15
N ASN A 234 13.94 -7.82 20.35
CA ASN A 234 15.27 -7.58 19.81
C ASN A 234 16.19 -7.23 21.00
N PRO A 235 17.22 -8.00 21.34
CA PRO A 235 18.23 -7.55 22.30
C PRO A 235 18.95 -6.37 21.64
N THR A 236 18.71 -5.17 22.18
CA THR A 236 19.45 -3.93 21.83
C THR A 236 20.95 -4.09 22.04
#